data_f409d74262b9215ee54e96a7915560dd
#
_entry.id   f409d74262b9215ee54e96a7915560dd
#
_cell.length_a   1.000
_cell.length_b   1.000
_cell.length_c   1.000
_cell.angle_alpha   90.00
_cell.angle_beta   90.00
_cell.angle_gamma   90.00
#
_symmetry.space_group_name_H-M   'P 1'
#
loop_
_entity.id
_entity.type
_entity.pdbx_description
1 polymer ?
#
loop_
_entity_poly.entity_id
_entity_poly.type
_entity_poly.pdbx_seq_one_letter_code
_entity_poly.pdbx_strand_id
1 'polypeptide(L)'
;MRTLITLLVVIVTWPLQAIASVVNDDASEKADIYCLAQNIYFEARSESHEGQLAVGYVTMNRVVSRRFPSSVCGVVWQSRQFSWTHDGKSDRPRDTLAWKKAKAIAEHMYSNYYRFMHISKGATDITKGALHYYAPKMANPIWAKEMTTVAQIGGHVFLVEES
;
A
#
# COMPACT_ATOMS: atom_id res chain seq x y z
N MET A 1 -42.94 -51.67 30.78
CA MET A 1 -41.62 -51.22 30.36
C MET A 1 -41.81 -49.91 29.60
N ARG A 2 -41.43 -48.78 30.20
CA ARG A 2 -41.49 -47.42 29.56
C ARG A 2 -40.08 -47.06 29.16
N THR A 3 -39.79 -47.07 27.86
CA THR A 3 -38.51 -46.60 27.28
C THR A 3 -38.49 -45.07 27.24
N LEU A 4 -37.64 -44.46 28.05
CA LEU A 4 -37.30 -43.03 27.99
C LEU A 4 -36.37 -42.79 26.80
N ILE A 5 -36.86 -42.05 25.80
CA ILE A 5 -36.04 -41.56 24.68
C ILE A 5 -35.43 -40.25 25.15
N THR A 6 -34.14 -40.25 25.44
CA THR A 6 -33.37 -39.04 25.77
C THR A 6 -33.02 -38.32 24.47
N LEU A 7 -33.67 -37.17 24.22
CA LEU A 7 -33.34 -36.32 23.08
C LEU A 7 -32.04 -35.57 23.39
N LEU A 8 -30.96 -35.93 22.70
CA LEU A 8 -29.69 -35.21 22.75
C LEU A 8 -29.79 -33.96 21.88
N VAL A 9 -29.97 -32.78 22.51
CA VAL A 9 -29.90 -31.48 21.80
C VAL A 9 -28.44 -31.15 21.59
N VAL A 10 -27.94 -31.34 20.38
CA VAL A 10 -26.61 -30.87 20.00
C VAL A 10 -26.70 -29.35 19.72
N ILE A 11 -26.29 -28.55 20.67
CA ILE A 11 -26.12 -27.08 20.48
C ILE A 11 -24.86 -26.88 19.63
N VAL A 12 -25.05 -26.61 18.35
CA VAL A 12 -23.98 -26.19 17.46
C VAL A 12 -23.65 -24.72 17.80
N THR A 13 -22.68 -24.51 18.68
CA THR A 13 -22.12 -23.19 18.92
C THR A 13 -21.21 -22.82 17.73
N TRP A 14 -21.72 -22.08 16.76
CA TRP A 14 -20.88 -21.47 15.74
C TRP A 14 -19.96 -20.45 16.41
N PRO A 15 -18.63 -20.50 16.17
CA PRO A 15 -17.71 -19.63 16.87
C PRO A 15 -17.91 -18.18 16.42
N LEU A 16 -18.35 -17.33 17.35
CA LEU A 16 -18.40 -15.85 17.16
C LEU A 16 -17.04 -15.26 16.71
N GLN A 17 -15.95 -15.99 16.94
CA GLN A 17 -14.58 -15.60 16.59
C GLN A 17 -14.35 -15.51 15.06
N ALA A 18 -15.03 -16.30 14.24
CA ALA A 18 -14.88 -16.25 12.78
C ALA A 18 -15.45 -14.96 12.17
N ILE A 19 -16.48 -14.38 12.77
CA ILE A 19 -17.09 -13.12 12.30
C ILE A 19 -16.19 -11.94 12.66
N ALA A 20 -15.54 -11.93 13.83
CA ALA A 20 -14.67 -10.87 14.27
C ALA A 20 -13.39 -10.74 13.41
N SER A 21 -12.83 -11.85 12.93
CA SER A 21 -11.64 -11.83 12.05
C SER A 21 -11.95 -11.23 10.67
N VAL A 22 -13.08 -11.61 10.07
CA VAL A 22 -13.50 -11.09 8.75
C VAL A 22 -13.79 -9.57 8.80
N VAL A 23 -14.39 -9.08 9.88
CA VAL A 23 -14.67 -7.65 10.05
C VAL A 23 -13.39 -6.84 10.26
N ASN A 24 -12.40 -7.40 10.97
CA ASN A 24 -11.12 -6.75 11.18
C ASN A 24 -10.29 -6.68 9.89
N ASP A 25 -10.32 -7.72 9.05
CA ASP A 25 -9.61 -7.75 7.78
C ASP A 25 -10.16 -6.70 6.80
N ASP A 26 -11.49 -6.56 6.68
CA ASP A 26 -12.13 -5.54 5.83
C ASP A 26 -11.83 -4.11 6.30
N ALA A 27 -11.79 -3.87 7.61
CA ALA A 27 -11.44 -2.56 8.16
C ALA A 27 -9.96 -2.21 7.91
N SER A 28 -9.06 -3.18 8.05
CA SER A 28 -7.63 -3.04 7.78
C SER A 28 -7.37 -2.76 6.29
N GLU A 29 -8.02 -3.49 5.41
CA GLU A 29 -7.91 -3.30 3.96
C GLU A 29 -8.35 -1.90 3.54
N LYS A 30 -9.50 -1.43 4.01
CA LYS A 30 -10.00 -0.07 3.73
C LYS A 30 -9.05 1.01 4.23
N ALA A 31 -8.44 0.81 5.41
CA ALA A 31 -7.46 1.73 5.95
C ALA A 31 -6.19 1.76 5.08
N ASP A 32 -5.68 0.62 4.67
CA ASP A 32 -4.48 0.51 3.83
C ASP A 32 -4.71 1.12 2.43
N ILE A 33 -5.87 0.87 1.80
CA ILE A 33 -6.25 1.53 0.54
C ILE A 33 -6.30 3.06 0.72
N TYR A 34 -6.85 3.54 1.83
CA TYR A 34 -6.92 4.97 2.12
C TYR A 34 -5.52 5.58 2.30
N CYS A 35 -4.64 4.93 3.05
CA CYS A 35 -3.25 5.36 3.22
C CYS A 35 -2.49 5.38 1.88
N LEU A 36 -2.67 4.35 1.03
CA LEU A 36 -2.07 4.31 -0.30
C LEU A 36 -2.56 5.48 -1.18
N ALA A 37 -3.86 5.74 -1.16
CA ALA A 37 -4.44 6.86 -1.89
C ALA A 37 -3.91 8.22 -1.40
N GLN A 38 -3.76 8.40 -0.08
CA GLN A 38 -3.14 9.61 0.47
C GLN A 38 -1.71 9.77 -0.02
N ASN A 39 -0.91 8.72 0.02
CA ASN A 39 0.48 8.78 -0.44
C ASN A 39 0.57 9.14 -1.93
N ILE A 40 -0.19 8.47 -2.80
CA ILE A 40 -0.26 8.79 -4.23
C ILE A 40 -0.70 10.24 -4.45
N TYR A 41 -1.69 10.72 -3.70
CA TYR A 41 -2.18 12.09 -3.82
C TYR A 41 -1.12 13.12 -3.45
N PHE A 42 -0.49 13.00 -2.29
CA PHE A 42 0.44 14.02 -1.80
C PHE A 42 1.78 13.99 -2.54
N GLU A 43 2.25 12.82 -2.94
CA GLU A 43 3.53 12.67 -3.64
C GLU A 43 3.42 12.89 -5.15
N ALA A 44 2.30 12.52 -5.77
CA ALA A 44 2.25 12.38 -7.23
C ALA A 44 0.98 12.94 -7.91
N ARG A 45 0.13 13.76 -7.25
CA ARG A 45 -1.12 14.24 -7.86
C ARG A 45 -0.94 15.04 -9.15
N SER A 46 0.23 15.66 -9.36
CA SER A 46 0.59 16.41 -10.56
C SER A 46 1.29 15.57 -11.63
N GLU A 47 1.62 14.32 -11.32
CA GLU A 47 2.26 13.41 -12.26
C GLU A 47 1.25 12.77 -13.23
N SER A 48 1.78 12.17 -14.30
CA SER A 48 1.01 11.31 -15.18
C SER A 48 0.41 10.11 -14.43
N HIS A 49 -0.51 9.41 -15.06
CA HIS A 49 -1.06 8.17 -14.47
C HIS A 49 0.04 7.15 -14.14
N GLU A 50 1.04 7.00 -15.01
CA GLU A 50 2.20 6.12 -14.79
C GLU A 50 3.06 6.58 -13.61
N GLY A 51 3.27 7.90 -13.46
CA GLY A 51 4.01 8.45 -12.31
C GLY A 51 3.29 8.20 -10.98
N GLN A 52 1.95 8.31 -10.97
CA GLN A 52 1.13 7.98 -9.81
C GLN A 52 1.17 6.48 -9.48
N LEU A 53 1.09 5.60 -10.49
CA LEU A 53 1.28 4.16 -10.31
C LEU A 53 2.67 3.84 -9.76
N ALA A 54 3.72 4.47 -10.28
CA ALA A 54 5.10 4.23 -9.85
C ALA A 54 5.31 4.54 -8.36
N VAL A 55 4.77 5.65 -7.85
CA VAL A 55 4.78 5.97 -6.41
C VAL A 55 4.02 4.91 -5.60
N GLY A 56 2.87 4.48 -6.09
CA GLY A 56 2.11 3.39 -5.48
C GLY A 56 2.90 2.07 -5.43
N TYR A 57 3.59 1.69 -6.51
CA TYR A 57 4.43 0.48 -6.55
C TYR A 57 5.55 0.52 -5.50
N VAL A 58 6.26 1.64 -5.34
CA VAL A 58 7.28 1.75 -4.29
C VAL A 58 6.68 1.51 -2.90
N THR A 59 5.50 2.08 -2.62
CA THR A 59 4.82 1.85 -1.34
C THR A 59 4.51 0.35 -1.15
N MET A 60 3.97 -0.30 -2.16
CA MET A 60 3.65 -1.73 -2.12
C MET A 60 4.89 -2.62 -2.04
N ASN A 61 5.97 -2.28 -2.75
CA ASN A 61 7.26 -2.98 -2.68
C ASN A 61 7.85 -2.92 -1.27
N ARG A 62 7.70 -1.79 -0.58
CA ARG A 62 8.11 -1.65 0.82
C ARG A 62 7.33 -2.58 1.75
N VAL A 63 6.01 -2.72 1.55
CA VAL A 63 5.17 -3.62 2.36
C VAL A 63 5.66 -5.07 2.31
N VAL A 64 6.17 -5.54 1.16
CA VAL A 64 6.71 -6.90 1.03
C VAL A 64 8.17 -7.03 1.43
N SER A 65 8.88 -5.92 1.51
CA SER A 65 10.27 -5.91 1.97
C SER A 65 10.32 -6.10 3.48
N ARG A 66 11.13 -7.07 3.95
CA ARG A 66 11.33 -7.31 5.39
C ARG A 66 11.97 -6.13 6.14
N ARG A 67 12.39 -5.09 5.42
CA ARG A 67 13.03 -3.88 5.98
C ARG A 67 12.05 -2.77 6.32
N PHE A 68 10.80 -2.92 5.94
CA PHE A 68 9.74 -1.94 6.15
C PHE A 68 8.56 -2.56 6.90
N PRO A 69 7.63 -1.74 7.43
CA PRO A 69 6.39 -2.24 8.02
C PRO A 69 5.59 -3.11 7.03
N SER A 70 4.87 -4.10 7.54
CA SER A 70 4.11 -5.07 6.75
C SER A 70 2.71 -4.63 6.34
N SER A 71 2.33 -3.37 6.60
CA SER A 71 1.07 -2.77 6.16
C SER A 71 1.32 -1.47 5.40
N VAL A 72 0.39 -1.10 4.53
CA VAL A 72 0.49 0.15 3.75
C VAL A 72 0.48 1.36 4.66
N CYS A 73 -0.44 1.42 5.62
CA CYS A 73 -0.47 2.51 6.60
C CYS A 73 0.82 2.57 7.41
N GLY A 74 1.38 1.41 7.81
CA GLY A 74 2.66 1.35 8.50
C GLY A 74 3.80 1.95 7.69
N VAL A 75 3.87 1.66 6.39
CA VAL A 75 4.87 2.23 5.47
C VAL A 75 4.67 3.73 5.29
N VAL A 76 3.43 4.16 5.04
CA VAL A 76 3.11 5.57 4.76
C VAL A 76 3.38 6.47 5.96
N TRP A 77 3.01 6.02 7.16
CA TRP A 77 3.19 6.79 8.40
C TRP A 77 4.52 6.51 9.11
N GLN A 78 5.42 5.74 8.49
CA GLN A 78 6.75 5.53 9.03
C GLN A 78 7.50 6.87 9.10
N SER A 79 8.11 7.14 10.24
CA SER A 79 8.83 8.40 10.49
C SER A 79 9.81 8.73 9.37
N ARG A 80 9.73 9.94 8.83
CA ARG A 80 10.62 10.51 7.80
C ARG A 80 10.59 9.81 6.43
N GLN A 81 9.59 8.96 6.14
CA GLN A 81 9.49 8.34 4.82
C GLN A 81 8.88 9.29 3.78
N PHE A 82 7.84 10.02 4.16
CA PHE A 82 7.17 10.97 3.29
C PHE A 82 7.06 12.33 3.97
N SER A 83 7.51 13.37 3.29
CA SER A 83 7.62 14.71 3.88
C SER A 83 6.28 15.30 4.32
N TRP A 84 5.21 15.00 3.57
CA TRP A 84 3.88 15.51 3.85
C TRP A 84 3.28 14.99 5.18
N THR A 85 3.74 13.83 5.69
CA THR A 85 3.23 13.25 6.96
C THR A 85 3.70 14.02 8.21
N HIS A 86 4.67 14.94 8.07
CA HIS A 86 5.26 15.67 9.19
C HIS A 86 5.59 17.14 8.85
N ASP A 87 5.00 17.70 7.79
CA ASP A 87 5.21 19.08 7.38
C ASP A 87 4.33 20.11 8.15
N GLY A 88 3.51 19.63 9.08
CA GLY A 88 2.61 20.44 9.91
C GLY A 88 1.38 20.96 9.18
N LYS A 89 1.15 20.54 7.94
CA LYS A 89 -0.04 20.88 7.16
C LYS A 89 -1.13 19.82 7.33
N SER A 90 -2.32 20.13 6.80
CA SER A 90 -3.44 19.18 6.83
C SER A 90 -3.24 18.05 5.83
N ASP A 91 -3.33 16.80 6.30
CA ASP A 91 -3.29 15.58 5.49
C ASP A 91 -4.63 15.25 4.83
N ARG A 92 -5.52 16.23 4.73
CA ARG A 92 -6.81 16.09 4.02
C ARG A 92 -6.65 16.51 2.57
N PRO A 93 -6.90 15.61 1.60
CA PRO A 93 -6.91 15.96 0.18
C PRO A 93 -7.98 17.04 -0.12
N ARG A 94 -7.56 18.13 -0.75
CA ARG A 94 -8.45 19.26 -1.07
C ARG A 94 -8.90 19.28 -2.53
N ASP A 95 -8.06 18.80 -3.46
CA ASP A 95 -8.42 18.64 -4.86
C ASP A 95 -9.23 17.36 -5.03
N THR A 96 -10.54 17.52 -5.21
CA THR A 96 -11.50 16.41 -5.29
C THR A 96 -11.27 15.52 -6.51
N LEU A 97 -10.83 16.08 -7.64
CA LEU A 97 -10.57 15.31 -8.85
C LEU A 97 -9.30 14.49 -8.74
N ALA A 98 -8.20 15.10 -8.27
CA ALA A 98 -6.96 14.41 -8.03
C ALA A 98 -7.13 13.32 -6.94
N TRP A 99 -7.91 13.61 -5.90
CA TRP A 99 -8.24 12.63 -4.86
C TRP A 99 -9.01 11.43 -5.41
N LYS A 100 -10.03 11.67 -6.27
CA LYS A 100 -10.79 10.60 -6.91
C LYS A 100 -9.88 9.70 -7.75
N LYS A 101 -8.94 10.28 -8.50
CA LYS A 101 -7.95 9.53 -9.29
C LYS A 101 -7.03 8.69 -8.39
N ALA A 102 -6.46 9.30 -7.35
CA ALA A 102 -5.58 8.61 -6.41
C ALA A 102 -6.28 7.43 -5.73
N LYS A 103 -7.54 7.58 -5.32
CA LYS A 103 -8.34 6.48 -4.77
C LYS A 103 -8.54 5.34 -5.75
N ALA A 104 -8.93 5.64 -6.98
CA ALA A 104 -9.14 4.61 -8.01
C ALA A 104 -7.85 3.83 -8.30
N ILE A 105 -6.70 4.51 -8.32
CA ILE A 105 -5.39 3.86 -8.48
C ILE A 105 -5.10 2.96 -7.27
N ALA A 106 -5.28 3.46 -6.05
CA ALA A 106 -5.01 2.71 -4.83
C ALA A 106 -5.88 1.45 -4.72
N GLU A 107 -7.18 1.56 -4.97
CA GLU A 107 -8.13 0.44 -5.01
C GLU A 107 -7.70 -0.61 -6.03
N HIS A 108 -7.38 -0.19 -7.25
CA HIS A 108 -6.91 -1.09 -8.29
C HIS A 108 -5.60 -1.79 -7.92
N MET A 109 -4.63 -1.05 -7.40
CA MET A 109 -3.33 -1.60 -7.01
C MET A 109 -3.46 -2.58 -5.85
N TYR A 110 -4.22 -2.23 -4.82
CA TYR A 110 -4.39 -3.06 -3.64
C TYR A 110 -5.12 -4.36 -3.97
N SER A 111 -6.22 -4.31 -4.72
CA SER A 111 -6.99 -5.50 -5.13
C SER A 111 -6.19 -6.45 -6.02
N ASN A 112 -5.27 -5.92 -6.84
CA ASN A 112 -4.44 -6.73 -7.72
C ASN A 112 -3.10 -7.13 -7.08
N TYR A 113 -2.70 -6.50 -5.97
CA TYR A 113 -1.40 -6.71 -5.36
C TYR A 113 -1.19 -8.15 -4.87
N TYR A 114 -2.14 -8.75 -4.18
CA TYR A 114 -2.08 -10.15 -3.79
C TYR A 114 -2.00 -11.08 -5.00
N ARG A 115 -2.76 -10.79 -6.04
CA ARG A 115 -2.71 -11.53 -7.31
C ARG A 115 -1.34 -11.36 -7.98
N PHE A 116 -0.81 -10.15 -7.95
CA PHE A 116 0.43 -9.74 -8.54
C PHE A 116 1.65 -10.39 -7.87
N MET A 117 1.73 -10.37 -6.55
CA MET A 117 2.84 -10.95 -5.79
C MET A 117 2.89 -12.48 -5.89
N HIS A 118 1.73 -13.14 -5.93
CA HIS A 118 1.66 -14.60 -5.93
C HIS A 118 1.65 -15.22 -7.33
N ILE A 119 1.18 -14.51 -8.35
CA ILE A 119 1.02 -15.07 -9.71
C ILE A 119 2.06 -14.51 -10.68
N SER A 120 2.32 -13.22 -10.67
CA SER A 120 3.13 -12.53 -11.71
C SER A 120 4.56 -12.22 -11.27
N LYS A 121 4.95 -12.51 -10.03
CA LYS A 121 6.30 -12.24 -9.46
C LYS A 121 6.87 -10.86 -9.82
N GLY A 122 6.04 -9.82 -9.74
CA GLY A 122 6.48 -8.46 -10.03
C GLY A 122 6.54 -8.08 -11.52
N ALA A 123 6.08 -8.92 -12.45
CA ALA A 123 6.20 -8.68 -13.89
C ALA A 123 5.52 -7.39 -14.41
N THR A 124 4.56 -6.81 -13.65
CA THR A 124 3.89 -5.56 -14.01
C THR A 124 4.39 -4.34 -13.22
N ASP A 125 5.36 -4.52 -12.31
CA ASP A 125 5.96 -3.42 -11.59
C ASP A 125 6.87 -2.60 -12.50
N ILE A 126 6.37 -1.45 -12.94
CA ILE A 126 7.10 -0.52 -13.81
C ILE A 126 8.32 0.09 -13.13
N THR A 127 8.41 0.00 -11.79
CA THR A 127 9.56 0.48 -11.00
C THR A 127 10.62 -0.60 -10.78
N LYS A 128 10.40 -1.83 -11.29
CA LYS A 128 11.35 -2.95 -11.20
C LYS A 128 11.80 -3.26 -9.77
N GLY A 129 10.87 -3.22 -8.82
CA GLY A 129 11.15 -3.51 -7.42
C GLY A 129 11.77 -2.36 -6.63
N ALA A 130 11.74 -1.13 -7.14
CA ALA A 130 12.31 0.02 -6.44
C ALA A 130 11.69 0.19 -5.05
N LEU A 131 12.55 0.50 -4.08
CA LEU A 131 12.19 0.83 -2.70
C LEU A 131 12.41 2.32 -2.40
N HIS A 132 13.08 3.04 -3.30
CA HIS A 132 13.43 4.45 -3.15
C HIS A 132 13.13 5.22 -4.43
N TYR A 133 12.79 6.50 -4.26
CA TYR A 133 12.69 7.44 -5.37
C TYR A 133 12.97 8.86 -4.89
N TYR A 134 13.30 9.72 -5.82
CA TYR A 134 13.40 11.17 -5.61
C TYR A 134 13.07 11.93 -6.91
N ALA A 135 12.74 13.21 -6.77
CA ALA A 135 12.52 14.11 -7.88
C ALA A 135 13.81 14.90 -8.16
N PRO A 136 14.58 14.63 -9.22
CA PRO A 136 15.89 15.24 -9.46
C PRO A 136 15.84 16.75 -9.70
N LYS A 137 14.69 17.29 -10.10
CA LYS A 137 14.45 18.73 -10.21
C LYS A 137 14.32 19.43 -8.86
N MET A 138 14.02 18.70 -7.80
CA MET A 138 13.77 19.23 -6.46
C MET A 138 14.89 18.90 -5.46
N ALA A 139 15.55 17.76 -5.64
CA ALA A 139 16.55 17.27 -4.69
C ALA A 139 17.64 16.45 -5.41
N ASN A 140 18.85 16.47 -4.85
CA ASN A 140 19.94 15.57 -5.24
C ASN A 140 20.49 14.91 -3.98
N PRO A 141 19.79 13.91 -3.44
CA PRO A 141 20.13 13.31 -2.17
C PRO A 141 21.43 12.49 -2.25
N ILE A 142 22.29 12.62 -1.25
CA ILE A 142 23.61 11.93 -1.21
C ILE A 142 23.42 10.41 -1.24
N TRP A 143 22.40 9.89 -0.55
CA TRP A 143 22.10 8.45 -0.49
C TRP A 143 21.79 7.84 -1.86
N ALA A 144 21.29 8.62 -2.83
CA ALA A 144 20.98 8.10 -4.16
C ALA A 144 22.23 7.70 -4.96
N LYS A 145 23.41 8.20 -4.57
CA LYS A 145 24.68 7.87 -5.22
C LYS A 145 25.17 6.44 -4.92
N GLU A 146 24.64 5.85 -3.85
CA GLU A 146 24.98 4.50 -3.40
C GLU A 146 23.94 3.47 -3.85
N MET A 147 23.05 3.86 -4.77
CA MET A 147 21.94 3.03 -5.24
C MET A 147 21.94 2.92 -6.76
N THR A 148 21.41 1.82 -7.27
CA THR A 148 21.23 1.61 -8.69
C THR A 148 19.90 2.18 -9.16
N THR A 149 19.96 3.08 -10.17
CA THR A 149 18.76 3.57 -10.86
C THR A 149 18.18 2.47 -11.73
N VAL A 150 16.91 2.13 -11.54
CA VAL A 150 16.21 1.07 -12.29
C VAL A 150 15.12 1.59 -13.22
N ALA A 151 14.57 2.78 -12.95
CA ALA A 151 13.59 3.43 -13.81
C ALA A 151 13.62 4.96 -13.64
N GLN A 152 13.15 5.66 -14.68
CA GLN A 152 12.79 7.07 -14.62
C GLN A 152 11.39 7.22 -15.22
N ILE A 153 10.43 7.67 -14.41
CA ILE A 153 9.02 7.75 -14.77
C ILE A 153 8.49 9.11 -14.29
N GLY A 154 7.93 9.88 -15.22
CA GLY A 154 7.50 11.24 -14.92
C GLY A 154 8.63 12.11 -14.38
N GLY A 155 8.40 12.78 -13.29
CA GLY A 155 9.37 13.63 -12.61
C GLY A 155 10.31 12.90 -11.64
N HIS A 156 10.24 11.58 -11.52
CA HIS A 156 10.93 10.80 -10.50
C HIS A 156 11.95 9.79 -11.07
N VAL A 157 13.02 9.58 -10.31
CA VAL A 157 14.01 8.52 -10.52
C VAL A 157 13.80 7.47 -9.43
N PHE A 158 13.74 6.19 -9.83
CA PHE A 158 13.46 5.04 -8.98
C PHE A 158 14.71 4.19 -8.83
N LEU A 159 14.99 3.76 -7.58
CA LEU A 159 16.25 3.13 -7.24
C LEU A 159 16.04 1.89 -6.37
N VAL A 160 17.00 0.96 -6.54
CA VAL A 160 17.22 -0.20 -5.66
C VAL A 160 18.56 -0.07 -4.97
N GLU A 161 18.68 -0.63 -3.77
CA GLU A 161 20.00 -0.79 -3.12
C GLU A 161 20.79 -1.89 -3.82
N GLU A 162 22.11 -1.72 -3.88
CA GLU A 162 23.00 -2.79 -4.31
C GLU A 162 22.99 -3.91 -3.27
N SER A 163 22.82 -5.15 -3.73
CA SER A 163 22.76 -6.37 -2.90
C SER A 163 24.15 -6.85 -2.51
#